data_55dd6f1543568a9223767cd391b8bee5
#
_entry.id   55dd6f1543568a9223767cd391b8bee5
#
_cell.length_a   1.000
_cell.length_b   1.000
_cell.length_c   1.000
_cell.angle_alpha   90.00
_cell.angle_beta   90.00
_cell.angle_gamma   90.00
#
_symmetry.space_group_name_H-M   'P 1'
#
loop_
_entity.id
_entity.type
_entity.pdbx_description
1 polymer ?
#
loop_
_entity_poly.entity_id
_entity_poly.type
_entity_poly.pdbx_seq_one_letter_code
_entity_poly.pdbx_strand_id
1 'polypeptide(L)'
;MDFEFQLHGFKRSVFIPIPKKGNAKQCSNYHTIALISHASKVMLKILQARLQQYVNHELPDVQAGFRKGRGTRDQIANICWIMDKARELQKNIYFCFIDYAKAFDCVDHNKLWRILTEMGIPDHLICLLRNLYAGQEATVRTGHGTTDCWVSAPVDPRQFKGETESAS
;
A
#
# COMPACT_ATOMS: atom_id res chain seq x y z
N MET A 1 14.85 28.99 -4.96
CA MET A 1 14.41 28.47 -3.65
C MET A 1 14.01 27.03 -3.90
N ASP A 2 14.93 26.11 -3.65
CA ASP A 2 14.85 24.74 -4.16
C ASP A 2 13.70 23.97 -3.50
N PHE A 3 12.75 23.58 -4.29
CA PHE A 3 11.58 22.79 -3.89
C PHE A 3 12.00 21.42 -3.29
N GLU A 4 13.19 20.92 -3.63
CA GLU A 4 13.77 19.70 -3.08
C GLU A 4 14.10 19.80 -1.59
N PHE A 5 14.59 20.94 -1.12
CA PHE A 5 14.94 21.13 0.30
C PHE A 5 13.70 21.12 1.21
N GLN A 6 12.54 21.58 0.71
CA GLN A 6 11.29 21.57 1.47
C GLN A 6 10.69 20.17 1.63
N LEU A 7 10.99 19.22 0.73
CA LEU A 7 10.44 17.87 0.80
C LEU A 7 11.18 16.94 1.76
N HIS A 8 12.38 17.28 2.21
CA HIS A 8 13.17 16.39 3.07
C HIS A 8 12.45 16.05 4.38
N GLY A 9 11.81 17.03 5.02
CA GLY A 9 11.03 16.81 6.24
C GLY A 9 9.78 15.93 6.07
N PHE A 10 9.31 15.74 4.82
CA PHE A 10 8.15 14.91 4.49
C PHE A 10 8.51 13.46 4.20
N LYS A 11 9.80 13.15 4.00
CA LYS A 11 10.29 11.83 3.60
C LYS A 11 10.68 10.95 4.78
N ARG A 12 10.69 11.49 5.99
CA ARG A 12 11.14 10.79 7.19
C ARG A 12 9.99 10.08 7.90
N SER A 13 10.19 8.78 8.17
CA SER A 13 9.22 7.93 8.86
C SER A 13 9.87 7.22 10.04
N VAL A 14 9.12 7.06 11.13
CA VAL A 14 9.53 6.23 12.27
C VAL A 14 8.62 5.01 12.31
N PHE A 15 9.19 3.83 12.17
CA PHE A 15 8.46 2.57 12.26
C PHE A 15 8.45 2.03 13.68
N ILE A 16 7.27 1.66 14.15
CA ILE A 16 7.07 0.97 15.43
C ILE A 16 6.68 -0.47 15.12
N PRO A 17 7.51 -1.47 15.47
CA PRO A 17 7.17 -2.86 15.29
C PRO A 17 6.19 -3.30 16.39
N ILE A 18 5.05 -3.86 16.00
CA ILE A 18 4.05 -4.46 16.89
C ILE A 18 4.08 -5.97 16.70
N PRO A 19 4.34 -6.76 17.75
CA PRO A 19 4.38 -8.21 17.64
C PRO A 19 2.99 -8.78 17.31
N LYS A 20 2.94 -9.72 16.37
CA LYS A 20 1.80 -10.59 16.14
C LYS A 20 1.85 -11.77 17.13
N LYS A 21 0.76 -12.53 17.20
CA LYS A 21 0.78 -13.82 17.91
C LYS A 21 1.79 -14.77 17.22
N GLY A 22 2.76 -15.26 17.95
CA GLY A 22 3.77 -16.17 17.43
C GLY A 22 5.17 -15.93 17.99
N ASN A 23 6.19 -16.46 17.30
CA ASN A 23 7.59 -16.34 17.73
C ASN A 23 8.11 -14.91 17.54
N ALA A 24 8.39 -14.22 18.64
CA ALA A 24 8.91 -12.84 18.62
C ALA A 24 10.33 -12.71 18.03
N LYS A 25 11.03 -13.82 17.76
CA LYS A 25 12.37 -13.79 17.14
C LYS A 25 12.32 -13.65 15.61
N GLN A 26 11.15 -13.83 14.99
CA GLN A 26 11.00 -13.74 13.53
C GLN A 26 10.44 -12.37 13.12
N CYS A 27 11.15 -11.66 12.25
CA CYS A 27 10.72 -10.36 11.74
C CYS A 27 9.37 -10.42 11.01
N SER A 28 9.02 -11.53 10.38
CA SER A 28 7.71 -11.77 9.74
C SER A 28 6.53 -11.71 10.71
N ASN A 29 6.79 -11.92 12.01
CA ASN A 29 5.78 -11.88 13.05
C ASN A 29 5.55 -10.49 13.65
N TYR A 30 6.00 -9.45 12.96
CA TYR A 30 5.75 -8.08 13.34
C TYR A 30 4.86 -7.36 12.33
N HIS A 31 3.98 -6.53 12.84
CA HIS A 31 3.28 -5.49 12.10
C HIS A 31 4.01 -4.17 12.35
N THR A 32 4.32 -3.43 11.31
CA THR A 32 4.93 -2.11 11.47
C THR A 32 3.88 -1.01 11.35
N ILE A 33 3.92 -0.04 12.27
CA ILE A 33 3.16 1.21 12.15
C ILE A 33 4.13 2.31 11.79
N ALA A 34 3.90 2.97 10.66
CA ALA A 34 4.68 4.12 10.24
C ALA A 34 4.13 5.41 10.88
N LEU A 35 4.96 6.09 11.64
CA LEU A 35 4.68 7.43 12.16
C LEU A 35 5.34 8.45 11.24
N ILE A 36 4.52 9.32 10.67
CA ILE A 36 4.94 10.44 9.83
C ILE A 36 4.49 11.76 10.46
N SER A 37 5.13 12.87 10.08
CA SER A 37 4.79 14.19 10.58
C SER A 37 3.33 14.58 10.25
N HIS A 38 2.75 15.47 11.05
CA HIS A 38 1.40 15.98 10.78
C HIS A 38 1.35 16.75 9.46
N ALA A 39 2.39 17.48 9.13
CA ALA A 39 2.51 18.19 7.86
C ALA A 39 2.50 17.19 6.67
N SER A 40 3.24 16.07 6.79
CA SER A 40 3.20 14.99 5.78
C SER A 40 1.79 14.42 5.61
N LYS A 41 1.07 14.19 6.72
CA LYS A 41 -0.32 13.68 6.66
C LYS A 41 -1.25 14.65 5.93
N VAL A 42 -1.12 15.95 6.18
CA VAL A 42 -1.94 16.98 5.51
C VAL A 42 -1.63 17.00 4.01
N MET A 43 -0.35 17.01 3.64
CA MET A 43 0.08 16.99 2.25
C MET A 43 -0.44 15.74 1.51
N LEU A 44 -0.29 14.56 2.11
CA LEU A 44 -0.79 13.32 1.54
C LEU A 44 -2.31 13.33 1.35
N LYS A 45 -3.07 13.93 2.28
CA LYS A 45 -4.53 14.11 2.12
C LYS A 45 -4.89 15.03 0.95
N ILE A 46 -4.13 16.11 0.75
CA ILE A 46 -4.34 17.02 -0.39
C ILE A 46 -4.07 16.29 -1.70
N LEU A 47 -2.96 15.53 -1.76
CA LEU A 47 -2.62 14.71 -2.92
C LEU A 47 -3.69 13.64 -3.20
N GLN A 48 -4.11 12.93 -2.15
CA GLN A 48 -5.19 11.95 -2.25
C GLN A 48 -6.45 12.55 -2.84
N ALA A 49 -6.89 13.72 -2.36
CA ALA A 49 -8.08 14.39 -2.84
C ALA A 49 -7.98 14.78 -4.32
N ARG A 50 -6.80 15.23 -4.76
CA ARG A 50 -6.54 15.56 -6.17
C ARG A 50 -6.50 14.33 -7.07
N LEU A 51 -5.83 13.27 -6.63
CA LEU A 51 -5.74 12.03 -7.40
C LEU A 51 -7.08 11.31 -7.49
N GLN A 52 -7.90 11.38 -6.45
CA GLN A 52 -9.17 10.66 -6.39
C GLN A 52 -10.16 11.09 -7.47
N GLN A 53 -10.06 12.32 -7.99
CA GLN A 53 -10.87 12.81 -9.10
C GLN A 53 -10.61 11.98 -10.36
N TYR A 54 -9.37 11.63 -10.65
CA TYR A 54 -8.97 10.83 -11.81
C TYR A 54 -9.25 9.35 -11.57
N VAL A 55 -8.79 8.83 -10.44
CA VAL A 55 -8.87 7.40 -10.09
C VAL A 55 -10.33 6.91 -10.05
N ASN A 56 -11.27 7.72 -9.57
CA ASN A 56 -12.68 7.33 -9.50
C ASN A 56 -13.32 7.07 -10.87
N HIS A 57 -12.83 7.68 -11.94
CA HIS A 57 -13.31 7.46 -13.29
C HIS A 57 -12.76 6.17 -13.90
N GLU A 58 -11.56 5.77 -13.52
CA GLU A 58 -10.85 4.64 -14.10
C GLU A 58 -11.09 3.33 -13.35
N LEU A 59 -11.50 3.41 -12.08
CA LEU A 59 -11.75 2.21 -11.29
C LEU A 59 -13.04 1.50 -11.73
N PRO A 60 -12.95 0.19 -12.04
CA PRO A 60 -14.14 -0.59 -12.42
C PRO A 60 -15.15 -0.66 -11.27
N ASP A 61 -16.43 -0.77 -11.61
CA ASP A 61 -17.51 -0.80 -10.62
C ASP A 61 -17.45 -1.99 -9.65
N VAL A 62 -16.79 -3.06 -10.05
CA VAL A 62 -16.59 -4.24 -9.20
C VAL A 62 -15.62 -4.00 -8.06
N GLN A 63 -14.76 -2.98 -8.17
CA GLN A 63 -13.82 -2.68 -7.10
C GLN A 63 -14.53 -1.98 -5.94
N ALA A 64 -14.50 -2.60 -4.78
CA ALA A 64 -15.06 -2.05 -3.54
C ALA A 64 -13.99 -1.47 -2.61
N GLY A 65 -12.77 -2.03 -2.61
CA GLY A 65 -11.68 -1.59 -1.74
C GLY A 65 -11.27 -0.15 -2.01
N PHE A 66 -11.08 0.63 -0.93
CA PHE A 66 -10.66 2.03 -0.95
C PHE A 66 -11.59 3.00 -1.69
N ARG A 67 -12.83 2.61 -1.97
CA ARG A 67 -13.85 3.47 -2.57
C ARG A 67 -14.80 4.03 -1.53
N LYS A 68 -15.10 5.33 -1.66
CA LYS A 68 -16.11 5.99 -0.81
C LYS A 68 -17.51 5.39 -1.08
N GLY A 69 -18.23 5.08 -0.01
CA GLY A 69 -19.59 4.51 -0.10
C GLY A 69 -19.62 3.01 -0.41
N ARG A 70 -18.48 2.32 -0.45
CA ARG A 70 -18.38 0.86 -0.61
C ARG A 70 -17.85 0.24 0.68
N GLY A 71 -18.69 -0.46 1.41
CA GLY A 71 -18.33 -1.08 2.69
C GLY A 71 -18.16 -2.60 2.60
N THR A 72 -17.47 -3.18 3.57
CA THR A 72 -17.36 -4.65 3.71
C THR A 72 -18.74 -5.29 3.84
N ARG A 73 -19.66 -4.63 4.52
CA ARG A 73 -21.03 -5.09 4.71
C ARG A 73 -21.77 -5.29 3.39
N ASP A 74 -21.60 -4.36 2.44
CA ASP A 74 -22.22 -4.43 1.11
C ASP A 74 -21.65 -5.60 0.30
N GLN A 75 -20.33 -5.85 0.42
CA GLN A 75 -19.69 -6.98 -0.26
C GLN A 75 -20.13 -8.33 0.32
N ILE A 76 -20.32 -8.42 1.64
CA ILE A 76 -20.88 -9.62 2.27
C ILE A 76 -22.29 -9.85 1.76
N ALA A 77 -23.14 -8.80 1.70
CA ALA A 77 -24.49 -8.89 1.18
C ALA A 77 -24.53 -9.37 -0.28
N ASN A 78 -23.60 -8.87 -1.12
CA ASN A 78 -23.47 -9.32 -2.51
C ASN A 78 -23.15 -10.82 -2.61
N ILE A 79 -22.22 -11.31 -1.78
CA ILE A 79 -21.88 -12.74 -1.75
C ILE A 79 -23.09 -13.57 -1.30
N CYS A 80 -23.78 -13.15 -0.23
CA CYS A 80 -24.99 -13.83 0.24
C CYS A 80 -26.05 -13.88 -0.85
N TRP A 81 -26.28 -12.76 -1.55
CA TRP A 81 -27.24 -12.70 -2.65
C TRP A 81 -26.88 -13.66 -3.79
N ILE A 82 -25.58 -13.74 -4.18
CA ILE A 82 -25.12 -14.69 -5.21
C ILE A 82 -25.36 -16.12 -4.75
N MET A 83 -25.11 -16.45 -3.49
CA MET A 83 -25.36 -17.78 -2.93
C MET A 83 -26.84 -18.15 -2.96
N ASP A 84 -27.73 -17.21 -2.60
CA ASP A 84 -29.17 -17.45 -2.61
C ASP A 84 -29.69 -17.66 -4.03
N LYS A 85 -29.19 -16.84 -4.99
CA LYS A 85 -29.56 -17.03 -6.40
C LYS A 85 -29.05 -18.34 -6.99
N ALA A 86 -27.86 -18.76 -6.62
CA ALA A 86 -27.34 -20.06 -7.05
C ALA A 86 -28.20 -21.21 -6.49
N ARG A 87 -28.64 -21.09 -5.23
CA ARG A 87 -29.55 -22.07 -4.59
C ARG A 87 -30.90 -22.14 -5.29
N GLU A 88 -31.51 -20.99 -5.58
CA GLU A 88 -32.78 -20.91 -6.31
C GLU A 88 -32.70 -21.59 -7.69
N LEU A 89 -31.56 -21.39 -8.38
CA LEU A 89 -31.33 -21.94 -9.72
C LEU A 89 -30.74 -23.35 -9.69
N GLN A 90 -30.53 -23.94 -8.52
CA GLN A 90 -29.91 -25.25 -8.31
C GLN A 90 -28.54 -25.39 -9.02
N LYS A 91 -27.76 -24.29 -9.04
CA LYS A 91 -26.41 -24.23 -9.64
C LYS A 91 -25.33 -24.22 -8.57
N ASN A 92 -24.30 -25.04 -8.80
CA ASN A 92 -23.11 -24.99 -7.97
C ASN A 92 -22.29 -23.74 -8.29
N ILE A 93 -21.82 -23.04 -7.25
CA ILE A 93 -20.89 -21.93 -7.35
C ILE A 93 -19.66 -22.26 -6.53
N TYR A 94 -18.52 -21.73 -6.97
CA TYR A 94 -17.22 -21.90 -6.31
C TYR A 94 -16.64 -20.52 -6.06
N PHE A 95 -16.17 -20.29 -4.83
CA PHE A 95 -15.49 -19.04 -4.46
C PHE A 95 -14.00 -19.31 -4.26
N CYS A 96 -13.18 -18.44 -4.80
CA CYS A 96 -11.76 -18.39 -4.52
C CYS A 96 -11.42 -17.04 -3.89
N PHE A 97 -10.85 -17.07 -2.69
CA PHE A 97 -10.39 -15.87 -1.98
C PHE A 97 -8.87 -15.80 -2.05
N ILE A 98 -8.36 -14.67 -2.54
CA ILE A 98 -6.92 -14.42 -2.67
C ILE A 98 -6.54 -13.31 -1.70
N ASP A 99 -5.68 -13.63 -0.75
CA ASP A 99 -5.13 -12.68 0.22
C ASP A 99 -3.62 -12.52 0.03
N TYR A 100 -3.18 -11.29 -0.20
CA TYR A 100 -1.77 -10.98 -0.39
C TYR A 100 -1.09 -10.69 0.94
N ALA A 101 -0.02 -11.40 1.26
CA ALA A 101 0.71 -11.24 2.53
C ALA A 101 1.30 -9.84 2.72
N LYS A 102 1.76 -9.20 1.64
CA LYS A 102 2.40 -7.87 1.62
C LYS A 102 2.09 -7.12 0.33
N ALA A 103 0.79 -6.88 0.06
CA ALA A 103 0.33 -6.28 -1.20
C ALA A 103 1.01 -4.94 -1.53
N PHE A 104 1.18 -4.06 -0.54
CA PHE A 104 1.78 -2.75 -0.76
C PHE A 104 3.30 -2.78 -0.93
N ASP A 105 3.98 -3.74 -0.30
CA ASP A 105 5.44 -3.88 -0.38
C ASP A 105 5.89 -4.47 -1.73
N CYS A 106 4.97 -5.12 -2.46
CA CYS A 106 5.24 -5.77 -3.75
C CYS A 106 4.90 -4.90 -4.97
N VAL A 107 4.57 -3.62 -4.78
CA VAL A 107 4.22 -2.73 -5.89
C VAL A 107 5.46 -2.34 -6.69
N ASP A 108 5.46 -2.65 -7.99
CA ASP A 108 6.46 -2.16 -8.94
C ASP A 108 6.21 -0.67 -9.23
N HIS A 109 7.08 0.19 -8.74
CA HIS A 109 6.92 1.64 -8.89
C HIS A 109 6.94 2.07 -10.36
N ASN A 110 7.77 1.45 -11.22
CA ASN A 110 7.84 1.82 -12.64
C ASN A 110 6.52 1.51 -13.35
N LYS A 111 5.90 0.38 -13.04
CA LYS A 111 4.56 0.05 -13.54
C LYS A 111 3.51 0.99 -12.97
N LEU A 112 3.62 1.34 -11.68
CA LEU A 112 2.70 2.30 -11.07
C LEU A 112 2.71 3.64 -11.80
N TRP A 113 3.89 4.20 -12.07
CA TRP A 113 3.99 5.48 -12.77
C TRP A 113 3.39 5.44 -14.17
N ARG A 114 3.62 4.34 -14.90
CA ARG A 114 3.02 4.16 -16.22
C ARG A 114 1.51 4.09 -16.15
N ILE A 115 0.95 3.31 -15.23
CA ILE A 115 -0.51 3.21 -15.05
C ILE A 115 -1.11 4.57 -14.69
N LEU A 116 -0.49 5.35 -13.80
CA LEU A 116 -0.98 6.69 -13.46
C LEU A 116 -0.99 7.63 -14.67
N THR A 117 -0.01 7.52 -15.57
CA THR A 117 0.01 8.27 -16.82
C THR A 117 -1.12 7.81 -17.76
N GLU A 118 -1.32 6.50 -17.92
CA GLU A 118 -2.39 5.91 -18.73
C GLU A 118 -3.78 6.30 -18.21
N MET A 119 -3.95 6.50 -16.89
CA MET A 119 -5.17 7.02 -16.26
C MET A 119 -5.39 8.52 -16.47
N GLY A 120 -4.53 9.21 -17.22
CA GLY A 120 -4.63 10.64 -17.48
C GLY A 120 -4.31 11.54 -16.29
N ILE A 121 -3.58 11.03 -15.29
CA ILE A 121 -3.14 11.87 -14.17
C ILE A 121 -2.07 12.85 -14.66
N PRO A 122 -2.19 14.15 -14.36
CA PRO A 122 -1.25 15.16 -14.81
C PRO A 122 0.20 14.88 -14.35
N ASP A 123 1.16 15.11 -15.25
CA ASP A 123 2.58 14.81 -15.02
C ASP A 123 3.15 15.47 -13.77
N HIS A 124 2.69 16.69 -13.43
CA HIS A 124 3.16 17.38 -12.24
C HIS A 124 2.77 16.63 -10.94
N LEU A 125 1.61 15.95 -10.91
CA LEU A 125 1.20 15.13 -9.75
C LEU A 125 2.01 13.82 -9.70
N ILE A 126 2.26 13.20 -10.84
CA ILE A 126 3.10 11.99 -10.95
C ILE A 126 4.53 12.32 -10.52
N CYS A 127 5.08 13.44 -10.98
CA CYS A 127 6.42 13.91 -10.59
C CYS A 127 6.50 14.16 -9.07
N LEU A 128 5.49 14.79 -8.48
CA LEU A 128 5.44 15.02 -7.05
C LEU A 128 5.39 13.70 -6.26
N LEU A 129 4.60 12.72 -6.72
CA LEU A 129 4.57 11.39 -6.11
C LEU A 129 5.94 10.69 -6.22
N ARG A 130 6.56 10.70 -7.41
CA ARG A 130 7.91 10.13 -7.60
C ARG A 130 8.92 10.75 -6.64
N ASN A 131 8.89 12.07 -6.49
CA ASN A 131 9.77 12.78 -5.58
C ASN A 131 9.52 12.44 -4.11
N LEU A 132 8.28 12.13 -3.72
CA LEU A 132 7.97 11.66 -2.37
C LEU A 132 8.49 10.26 -2.10
N TYR A 133 8.44 9.37 -3.10
CA TYR A 133 8.97 8.01 -2.98
C TYR A 133 10.50 7.96 -3.07
N ALA A 134 11.11 8.91 -3.78
CA ALA A 134 12.57 8.98 -3.91
C ALA A 134 13.22 9.45 -2.61
N GLY A 135 14.20 8.69 -2.13
CA GLY A 135 14.99 9.07 -0.95
C GLY A 135 14.20 9.13 0.35
N GLN A 136 13.24 8.23 0.53
CA GLN A 136 12.54 8.09 1.80
C GLN A 136 13.50 7.55 2.87
N GLU A 137 13.46 8.15 4.05
CA GLU A 137 14.23 7.75 5.22
C GLU A 137 13.33 7.04 6.23
N ALA A 138 13.81 5.93 6.74
CA ALA A 138 13.10 5.15 7.74
C ALA A 138 14.00 4.86 8.95
N THR A 139 13.44 5.01 10.14
CA THR A 139 14.07 4.57 11.38
C THR A 139 13.11 3.63 12.10
N VAL A 140 13.63 2.64 12.79
CA VAL A 140 12.82 1.73 13.60
C VAL A 140 13.00 2.07 15.07
N ARG A 141 11.90 2.30 15.77
CA ARG A 141 11.89 2.58 17.20
C ARG A 141 11.47 1.32 17.96
N THR A 142 12.36 0.83 18.78
CA THR A 142 12.13 -0.32 19.68
C THR A 142 12.15 0.13 21.14
N GLY A 143 11.85 -0.77 22.09
CA GLY A 143 12.01 -0.50 23.52
C GLY A 143 13.45 -0.25 23.95
N HIS A 144 14.44 -0.60 23.12
CA HIS A 144 15.87 -0.42 23.40
C HIS A 144 16.49 0.79 22.73
N GLY A 145 15.70 1.56 21.97
CA GLY A 145 16.18 2.77 21.27
C GLY A 145 15.71 2.82 19.81
N THR A 146 16.33 3.70 19.05
CA THR A 146 16.04 3.93 17.63
C THR A 146 17.23 3.46 16.81
N THR A 147 16.98 2.74 15.72
CA THR A 147 18.02 2.32 14.77
C THR A 147 18.56 3.50 13.98
N ASP A 148 19.70 3.31 13.34
CA ASP A 148 20.21 4.24 12.35
C ASP A 148 19.20 4.42 11.20
N CYS A 149 19.28 5.57 10.54
CA CYS A 149 18.39 5.91 9.44
C CYS A 149 18.69 5.02 8.22
N TRP A 150 17.66 4.40 7.67
CA TRP A 150 17.77 3.67 6.40
C TRP A 150 17.16 4.51 5.31
N VAL A 151 17.90 4.68 4.22
CA VAL A 151 17.37 5.26 2.99
C VAL A 151 16.75 4.12 2.20
N SER A 152 15.44 4.20 1.94
CA SER A 152 14.82 3.23 1.04
C SER A 152 15.35 3.47 -0.36
N ALA A 153 16.24 2.58 -0.83
CA ALA A 153 16.43 2.43 -2.27
C ALA A 153 15.08 2.05 -2.89
N PRO A 154 14.80 2.45 -4.13
CA PRO A 154 13.64 1.92 -4.85
C PRO A 154 13.75 0.39 -4.80
N VAL A 155 12.77 -0.25 -4.17
CA VAL A 155 12.76 -1.70 -3.99
C VAL A 155 12.75 -2.33 -5.38
N ASP A 156 13.87 -2.92 -5.77
CA ASP A 156 13.93 -3.78 -6.95
C ASP A 156 13.25 -5.10 -6.57
N PRO A 157 12.11 -5.44 -7.17
CA PRO A 157 11.38 -6.68 -6.83
C PRO A 157 12.20 -7.94 -7.08
N ARG A 158 13.37 -7.84 -7.74
CA ARG A 158 14.27 -8.96 -8.01
C ARG A 158 15.13 -9.38 -6.82
N GLN A 159 15.25 -8.56 -5.78
CA GLN A 159 16.05 -8.89 -4.60
C GLN A 159 15.40 -9.94 -3.68
N PHE A 160 14.12 -10.28 -3.86
CA PHE A 160 13.42 -11.26 -3.02
C PHE A 160 13.37 -12.69 -3.60
N LYS A 161 14.07 -12.97 -4.71
CA LYS A 161 14.10 -14.31 -5.32
C LYS A 161 15.20 -15.24 -4.77
N GLY A 162 15.93 -14.87 -3.75
CA GLY A 162 17.19 -15.50 -3.33
C GLY A 162 17.19 -16.40 -2.09
N GLU A 163 16.09 -16.61 -1.38
CA GLU A 163 16.16 -17.33 -0.08
C GLU A 163 15.17 -18.49 0.10
N THR A 164 14.70 -19.13 -0.95
CA THR A 164 13.86 -20.32 -0.82
C THR A 164 14.44 -21.61 -1.41
N GLU A 165 15.73 -21.65 -1.78
CA GLU A 165 16.38 -22.87 -2.25
C GLU A 165 17.68 -23.14 -1.50
N SER A 166 17.62 -23.48 -0.20
CA SER A 166 18.65 -24.29 0.46
C SER A 166 18.14 -24.81 1.82
N ALA A 167 17.24 -25.77 1.79
CA ALA A 167 17.00 -26.71 2.87
C ALA A 167 16.41 -27.97 2.27
N SER A 168 17.29 -28.81 1.75
CA SER A 168 17.06 -30.26 1.58
C SER A 168 17.99 -30.96 2.55
#